data_bbb08ad672204c9cd8f6399300a16755
#
_entry.id   bbb08ad672204c9cd8f6399300a16755
#
_cell.length_a   1.000
_cell.length_b   1.000
_cell.length_c   1.000
_cell.angle_alpha   90.00
_cell.angle_beta   90.00
_cell.angle_gamma   90.00
#
_symmetry.space_group_name_H-M   'P 1'
#
loop_
_entity.id
_entity.type
_entity.pdbx_description
1 polymer ?
#
loop_
_entity_poly.entity_id
_entity_poly.type
_entity_poly.pdbx_seq_one_letter_code
_entity_poly.pdbx_strand_id
1 'polypeptide(L)'
;MIRTKTKTYEYDVDEGKVPEDWWSDIQYIQQQSSERVDYPTQKPEKLLERIIKVSSRQDDIVLDLFAGSGTTPAVSEKLGRRWIACDFGKHAIYTIQRRILRIAESKDLLAEKVPNDRYTK
;
A
#
# COMPACT_ATOMS: atom_id res chain seq x y z
N MET A 1 -8.41 -41.45 19.04
CA MET A 1 -8.55 -40.05 19.49
C MET A 1 -7.19 -39.36 19.27
N ILE A 2 -7.04 -38.61 18.20
CA ILE A 2 -5.77 -37.95 17.84
C ILE A 2 -5.74 -36.59 18.53
N ARG A 3 -4.88 -36.41 19.50
CA ARG A 3 -4.60 -35.10 20.12
C ARG A 3 -3.58 -34.37 19.25
N THR A 4 -4.00 -33.42 18.46
CA THR A 4 -3.12 -32.43 17.86
C THR A 4 -2.59 -31.52 18.97
N LYS A 5 -1.28 -31.61 19.26
CA LYS A 5 -0.60 -30.63 20.10
C LYS A 5 -0.58 -29.29 19.32
N THR A 6 -1.41 -28.35 19.75
CA THR A 6 -1.31 -26.96 19.28
C THR A 6 0.00 -26.40 19.79
N LYS A 7 0.97 -26.17 18.92
CA LYS A 7 2.20 -25.43 19.27
C LYS A 7 1.79 -23.98 19.51
N THR A 8 1.93 -23.51 20.74
CA THR A 8 1.83 -22.09 21.06
C THR A 8 3.19 -21.47 20.78
N TYR A 9 3.23 -20.49 19.89
CA TYR A 9 4.43 -19.70 19.65
C TYR A 9 4.31 -18.41 20.43
N GLU A 10 5.29 -18.14 21.29
CA GLU A 10 5.45 -16.83 21.93
C GLU A 10 6.30 -15.96 21.00
N TYR A 11 5.80 -14.78 20.67
CA TYR A 11 6.51 -13.79 19.87
C TYR A 11 6.87 -12.63 20.78
N ASP A 12 8.09 -12.14 20.67
CA ASP A 12 8.45 -10.87 21.29
C ASP A 12 7.70 -9.74 20.57
N VAL A 13 7.03 -8.90 21.34
CA VAL A 13 6.21 -7.79 20.80
C VAL A 13 7.09 -6.77 20.08
N ASP A 14 8.36 -6.64 20.48
CA ASP A 14 9.33 -5.70 19.92
C ASP A 14 9.96 -6.21 18.61
N GLU A 15 10.00 -7.54 18.40
CA GLU A 15 10.54 -8.13 17.16
C GLU A 15 9.52 -8.15 16.00
N GLY A 16 8.24 -7.95 16.30
CA GLY A 16 7.16 -8.06 15.33
C GLY A 16 6.92 -9.50 14.86
N LYS A 17 5.88 -9.69 14.07
CA LYS A 17 5.51 -10.98 13.49
C LYS A 17 5.85 -11.00 12.00
N VAL A 18 6.50 -12.07 11.54
CA VAL A 18 6.69 -12.32 10.11
C VAL A 18 5.31 -12.39 9.44
N PRO A 19 5.10 -11.67 8.32
CA PRO A 19 3.85 -11.71 7.59
C PRO A 19 3.48 -13.15 7.19
N GLU A 20 2.24 -13.54 7.42
CA GLU A 20 1.69 -14.80 6.96
C GLU A 20 1.42 -14.75 5.44
N ASP A 21 1.29 -15.90 4.82
CA ASP A 21 0.92 -16.04 3.39
C ASP A 21 -0.58 -15.85 3.15
N TRP A 22 -1.37 -15.81 4.21
CA TRP A 22 -2.82 -15.53 4.19
C TRP A 22 -3.16 -14.24 4.94
N TRP A 23 -3.84 -13.31 4.26
CA TRP A 23 -4.19 -11.99 4.80
C TRP A 23 -5.71 -11.75 4.80
N SER A 24 -6.40 -12.31 5.77
CA SER A 24 -7.85 -12.17 5.94
C SER A 24 -8.27 -10.80 6.50
N ASP A 25 -7.33 -10.02 7.02
CA ASP A 25 -7.56 -8.69 7.61
C ASP A 25 -7.61 -7.55 6.57
N ILE A 26 -7.27 -7.85 5.30
CA ILE A 26 -7.31 -6.89 4.20
C ILE A 26 -8.64 -7.05 3.46
N GLN A 27 -9.51 -6.06 3.65
CA GLN A 27 -10.82 -6.05 3.00
C GLN A 27 -10.75 -5.37 1.62
N TYR A 28 -11.73 -5.70 0.76
CA TYR A 28 -11.92 -4.99 -0.51
C TYR A 28 -12.31 -3.52 -0.29
N ILE A 29 -12.09 -2.69 -1.30
CA ILE A 29 -12.44 -1.27 -1.25
C ILE A 29 -13.97 -1.13 -1.33
N GLN A 30 -14.55 -0.55 -0.29
CA GLN A 30 -15.99 -0.25 -0.26
C GLN A 30 -16.33 0.90 -1.20
N GLN A 31 -17.57 0.97 -1.68
CA GLN A 31 -18.01 2.01 -2.61
C GLN A 31 -17.83 3.44 -2.08
N GLN A 32 -17.97 3.62 -0.77
CA GLN A 32 -17.85 4.92 -0.09
C GLN A 32 -16.44 5.21 0.44
N SER A 33 -15.45 4.35 0.12
CA SER A 33 -14.08 4.55 0.58
C SER A 33 -13.44 5.77 -0.07
N SER A 34 -12.78 6.60 0.73
CA SER A 34 -12.05 7.79 0.26
C SER A 34 -10.84 7.46 -0.63
N GLU A 35 -10.34 6.22 -0.57
CA GLU A 35 -9.25 5.77 -1.45
C GLU A 35 -9.71 5.36 -2.85
N ARG A 36 -11.03 5.27 -3.06
CA ARG A 36 -11.61 4.84 -4.33
C ARG A 36 -11.37 5.87 -5.43
N VAL A 37 -10.83 5.42 -6.56
CA VAL A 37 -10.54 6.26 -7.74
C VAL A 37 -11.34 5.85 -8.98
N ASP A 38 -12.42 5.07 -8.80
CA ASP A 38 -13.29 4.56 -9.87
C ASP A 38 -12.56 3.79 -10.99
N TYR A 39 -11.53 3.05 -10.58
CA TYR A 39 -10.81 2.14 -11.46
C TYR A 39 -11.24 0.69 -11.17
N PRO A 40 -11.74 -0.09 -12.17
CA PRO A 40 -12.42 -1.37 -11.93
C PRO A 40 -11.59 -2.41 -11.16
N THR A 41 -10.27 -2.41 -11.33
CA THR A 41 -9.35 -3.38 -10.73
C THR A 41 -8.48 -2.78 -9.62
N GLN A 42 -8.91 -1.67 -9.03
CA GLN A 42 -8.16 -1.02 -7.95
C GLN A 42 -7.92 -1.97 -6.77
N LYS A 43 -6.69 -2.05 -6.32
CA LYS A 43 -6.30 -2.79 -5.11
C LYS A 43 -6.36 -1.88 -3.88
N PRO A 44 -6.69 -2.41 -2.69
CA PRO A 44 -6.64 -1.65 -1.44
C PRO A 44 -5.22 -1.15 -1.14
N GLU A 45 -5.11 0.09 -0.65
CA GLU A 45 -3.82 0.64 -0.22
C GLU A 45 -3.18 -0.21 0.88
N LYS A 46 -3.96 -0.75 1.81
CA LYS A 46 -3.49 -1.62 2.90
C LYS A 46 -2.75 -2.86 2.38
N LEU A 47 -3.14 -3.40 1.22
CA LEU A 47 -2.45 -4.52 0.60
C LEU A 47 -1.04 -4.12 0.15
N LEU A 48 -0.96 -3.01 -0.60
CA LEU A 48 0.32 -2.52 -1.11
C LEU A 48 1.20 -1.98 0.02
N GLU A 49 0.61 -1.38 1.05
CA GLU A 49 1.33 -0.95 2.26
C GLU A 49 2.08 -2.13 2.90
N ARG A 50 1.42 -3.26 3.10
CA ARG A 50 2.04 -4.47 3.67
C ARG A 50 3.17 -4.98 2.78
N ILE A 51 2.92 -5.14 1.48
CA ILE A 51 3.91 -5.64 0.53
C ILE A 51 5.14 -4.72 0.50
N ILE A 52 4.96 -3.42 0.38
CA ILE A 52 6.04 -2.45 0.25
C ILE A 52 6.85 -2.36 1.55
N LYS A 53 6.20 -2.37 2.72
CA LYS A 53 6.88 -2.32 4.02
C LYS A 53 7.78 -3.54 4.26
N VAL A 54 7.35 -4.74 3.87
CA VAL A 54 8.14 -5.96 4.11
C VAL A 54 9.22 -6.21 3.06
N SER A 55 9.10 -5.60 1.87
CA SER A 55 10.01 -5.86 0.75
C SER A 55 10.94 -4.70 0.40
N SER A 56 10.82 -3.55 1.06
CA SER A 56 11.63 -2.37 0.78
C SER A 56 11.87 -1.53 2.00
N ARG A 57 12.93 -0.70 1.95
CA ARG A 57 13.27 0.31 2.95
C ARG A 57 12.86 1.69 2.47
N GLN A 58 12.91 2.67 3.36
CA GLN A 58 12.75 4.07 2.97
C GLN A 58 13.80 4.45 1.90
N ASP A 59 13.42 5.32 0.96
CA ASP A 59 14.22 5.77 -0.19
C ASP A 59 14.56 4.69 -1.24
N ASP A 60 14.16 3.44 -1.06
CA ASP A 60 14.25 2.42 -2.11
C ASP A 60 13.35 2.76 -3.30
N ILE A 61 13.62 2.13 -4.46
CA ILE A 61 12.81 2.29 -5.66
C ILE A 61 11.83 1.12 -5.76
N VAL A 62 10.55 1.45 -5.85
CA VAL A 62 9.46 0.49 -6.14
C VAL A 62 9.09 0.60 -7.61
N LEU A 63 9.13 -0.50 -8.33
CA LEU A 63 8.80 -0.58 -9.75
C LEU A 63 7.48 -1.34 -9.95
N ASP A 64 6.54 -0.73 -10.69
CA ASP A 64 5.31 -1.38 -11.13
C ASP A 64 5.08 -1.11 -12.62
N LEU A 65 5.20 -2.16 -13.43
CA LEU A 65 5.08 -2.09 -14.90
C LEU A 65 3.62 -2.17 -15.38
N PHE A 66 2.66 -2.46 -14.48
CA PHE A 66 1.24 -2.60 -14.80
C PHE A 66 0.39 -1.90 -13.72
N ALA A 67 0.70 -0.63 -13.49
CA ALA A 67 0.27 0.12 -12.31
C ALA A 67 -1.25 0.39 -12.21
N GLY A 68 -1.99 0.24 -13.30
CA GLY A 68 -3.45 0.34 -13.32
C GLY A 68 -3.99 1.60 -12.66
N SER A 69 -4.64 1.43 -11.51
CA SER A 69 -5.19 2.54 -10.71
C SER A 69 -4.14 3.39 -9.98
N GLY A 70 -2.85 3.01 -10.03
CA GLY A 70 -1.78 3.72 -9.34
C GLY A 70 -1.73 3.50 -7.83
N THR A 71 -2.24 2.38 -7.32
CA THR A 71 -2.15 2.10 -5.88
C THR A 71 -0.70 1.93 -5.44
N THR A 72 0.13 1.22 -6.22
CA THR A 72 1.57 1.05 -5.92
C THR A 72 2.32 2.38 -5.82
N PRO A 73 2.29 3.28 -6.81
CA PRO A 73 2.96 4.58 -6.70
C PRO A 73 2.41 5.44 -5.57
N ALA A 74 1.08 5.46 -5.36
CA ALA A 74 0.49 6.23 -4.28
C ALA A 74 0.95 5.78 -2.89
N VAL A 75 0.97 4.46 -2.64
CA VAL A 75 1.44 3.91 -1.36
C VAL A 75 2.94 4.09 -1.20
N SER A 76 3.73 3.92 -2.26
CA SER A 76 5.16 4.15 -2.24
C SER A 76 5.50 5.59 -1.85
N GLU A 77 4.81 6.57 -2.45
CA GLU A 77 4.94 7.99 -2.12
C GLU A 77 4.63 8.24 -0.63
N LYS A 78 3.50 7.74 -0.14
CA LYS A 78 3.08 7.88 1.27
C LYS A 78 4.07 7.26 2.24
N LEU A 79 4.75 6.20 1.86
CA LEU A 79 5.73 5.50 2.70
C LEU A 79 7.17 6.03 2.53
N GLY A 80 7.39 7.08 1.74
CA GLY A 80 8.72 7.66 1.51
C GLY A 80 9.62 6.77 0.66
N ARG A 81 9.05 5.99 -0.27
CA ARG A 81 9.78 5.26 -1.30
C ARG A 81 9.75 6.05 -2.59
N ARG A 82 10.82 5.98 -3.37
CA ARG A 82 10.80 6.41 -4.77
C ARG A 82 10.06 5.37 -5.58
N TRP A 83 9.46 5.75 -6.70
CA TRP A 83 8.71 4.81 -7.50
C TRP A 83 8.84 5.08 -9.00
N ILE A 84 8.69 4.03 -9.78
CA ILE A 84 8.56 4.06 -11.24
C ILE A 84 7.30 3.26 -11.57
N ALA A 85 6.35 3.88 -12.24
CA ALA A 85 5.09 3.26 -12.62
C ALA A 85 4.89 3.35 -14.14
N CYS A 86 4.54 2.24 -14.75
CA CYS A 86 4.20 2.16 -16.16
C CYS A 86 2.82 1.53 -16.33
N ASP A 87 2.12 1.92 -17.37
CA ASP A 87 0.90 1.25 -17.83
C ASP A 87 0.68 1.53 -19.32
N PHE A 88 0.00 0.62 -20.00
CA PHE A 88 -0.33 0.78 -21.41
C PHE A 88 -1.58 1.66 -21.61
N GLY A 89 -2.50 1.65 -20.67
CA GLY A 89 -3.81 2.31 -20.79
C GLY A 89 -3.74 3.82 -20.52
N LYS A 90 -4.24 4.64 -21.44
CA LYS A 90 -4.35 6.10 -21.21
C LYS A 90 -5.15 6.44 -19.96
N HIS A 91 -6.22 5.66 -19.68
CA HIS A 91 -7.03 5.83 -18.48
C HIS A 91 -6.22 5.53 -17.19
N ALA A 92 -5.36 4.53 -17.21
CA ALA A 92 -4.46 4.23 -16.09
C ALA A 92 -3.51 5.40 -15.84
N ILE A 93 -2.82 5.90 -16.86
CA ILE A 93 -1.89 7.03 -16.74
C ILE A 93 -2.60 8.28 -16.18
N TYR A 94 -3.78 8.61 -16.71
CA TYR A 94 -4.57 9.73 -16.20
C TYR A 94 -4.95 9.54 -14.72
N THR A 95 -5.37 8.33 -14.35
CA THR A 95 -5.77 8.02 -12.99
C THR A 95 -4.58 8.12 -12.03
N ILE A 96 -3.41 7.60 -12.42
CA ILE A 96 -2.17 7.71 -11.65
C ILE A 96 -1.81 9.18 -11.43
N GLN A 97 -1.74 9.98 -12.49
CA GLN A 97 -1.40 11.39 -12.40
C GLN A 97 -2.35 12.14 -11.46
N ARG A 98 -3.66 11.97 -11.64
CA ARG A 98 -4.67 12.59 -10.79
C ARG A 98 -4.52 12.19 -9.32
N ARG A 99 -4.23 10.91 -9.05
CA ARG A 99 -4.05 10.37 -7.70
C ARG A 99 -2.81 10.95 -7.03
N ILE A 100 -1.69 11.01 -7.74
CA ILE A 100 -0.44 11.55 -7.21
C ILE A 100 -0.53 13.06 -6.95
N LEU A 101 -1.15 13.82 -7.85
CA LEU A 101 -1.36 15.27 -7.65
C LEU A 101 -2.22 15.58 -6.42
N ARG A 102 -3.08 14.64 -6.01
CA ARG A 102 -3.94 14.79 -4.82
C ARG A 102 -3.46 13.98 -3.63
N ILE A 103 -2.23 13.53 -3.62
CA ILE A 103 -1.72 12.64 -2.58
C ILE A 103 -1.83 13.26 -1.17
N ALA A 104 -1.61 14.56 -1.04
CA ALA A 104 -1.71 15.30 0.22
C ALA A 104 -3.14 15.34 0.80
N GLU A 105 -4.16 15.18 -0.04
CA GLU A 105 -5.57 15.14 0.36
C GLU A 105 -6.00 13.73 0.80
N SER A 106 -5.17 12.73 0.54
CA SER A 106 -5.49 11.32 0.79
C SER A 106 -5.09 10.91 2.21
N LYS A 107 -5.62 9.75 2.65
CA LYS A 107 -5.29 9.19 3.96
C LYS A 107 -3.78 8.96 4.09
N ASP A 108 -3.19 9.49 5.16
CA ASP A 108 -1.80 9.20 5.54
C ASP A 108 -1.66 7.74 5.99
N LEU A 109 -0.55 7.10 5.62
CA LEU A 109 -0.20 5.73 6.01
C LEU A 109 0.95 5.67 7.01
N LEU A 110 1.59 6.80 7.30
CA LEU A 110 2.59 6.89 8.36
C LEU A 110 1.87 7.19 9.66
N ALA A 111 2.09 6.35 10.68
CA ALA A 111 1.50 6.52 12.02
C ALA A 111 1.97 7.80 12.72
N GLU A 112 3.12 8.34 12.35
CA GLU A 112 3.60 9.65 12.76
C GLU A 112 3.10 10.70 11.77
N LYS A 113 2.44 11.74 12.27
CA LYS A 113 2.10 12.95 11.50
C LYS A 113 3.38 13.55 10.92
N VAL A 114 3.72 13.14 9.72
CA VAL A 114 4.74 13.86 8.96
C VAL A 114 4.11 15.17 8.52
N PRO A 115 4.76 16.31 8.79
CA PRO A 115 4.27 17.61 8.35
C PRO A 115 3.95 17.60 6.87
N ASN A 116 2.89 18.29 6.47
CA ASN A 116 2.31 18.34 5.11
C ASN A 116 3.28 18.88 4.03
N ASP A 117 4.46 19.32 4.41
CA ASP A 117 5.50 19.91 3.55
C ASP A 117 6.23 18.91 2.65
N ARG A 118 6.06 17.59 2.84
CA ARG A 118 6.63 16.58 1.92
C ARG A 118 6.01 16.59 0.52
N TYR A 119 4.78 17.05 0.38
CA TYR A 119 4.02 16.99 -0.87
C TYR A 119 3.89 18.36 -1.57
N THR A 120 4.55 19.38 -1.05
CA THR A 120 4.49 20.77 -1.54
C THR A 120 5.70 21.14 -2.38
N LYS A 121 6.14 20.27 -3.29
CA LYS A 121 7.15 20.64 -4.29
C LYS A 121 6.66 20.40 -5.69
#